data_9cfdb515d97ce56abce0dd1657b28113
#
_entry.id   9cfdb515d97ce56abce0dd1657b28113
#
_cell.length_a   1.000
_cell.length_b   1.000
_cell.length_c   1.000
_cell.angle_alpha   90.00
_cell.angle_beta   90.00
_cell.angle_gamma   90.00
#
_symmetry.space_group_name_H-M   'P 1'
#
loop_
_entity.id
_entity.type
_entity.pdbx_description
1 polymer ?
#
loop_
_entity_poly.entity_id
_entity_poly.type
_entity_poly.pdbx_seq_one_letter_code
_entity_poly.pdbx_strand_id
1 'polypeptide(L)'
;MQASALKSILISAALALLLSATGCTSMTGQSTGEYVDDSTITSSVKAKLVGEKAANLTRIDVDTTNRIVSLNGVVESPEQKRRAEQLASQVGGVRKVDNNLQIQKKN
;
A
#
# COMPACT_ATOMS: atom_id res chain seq x y z
N MET A 1 36.68 14.24 -36.90
CA MET A 1 36.87 13.03 -36.14
C MET A 1 36.47 13.15 -34.70
N GLN A 2 36.94 14.19 -34.08
CA GLN A 2 36.55 14.38 -32.68
C GLN A 2 35.10 14.68 -32.54
N ALA A 3 34.49 15.29 -33.49
CA ALA A 3 33.08 15.58 -33.44
C ALA A 3 32.24 14.31 -33.42
N SER A 4 32.74 13.27 -34.06
CA SER A 4 32.02 12.01 -34.07
C SER A 4 31.95 11.39 -32.69
N ALA A 5 33.05 11.45 -31.96
CA ALA A 5 33.10 10.89 -30.64
C ALA A 5 32.15 11.62 -29.71
N LEU A 6 32.09 12.92 -29.83
CA LEU A 6 31.21 13.72 -28.99
C LEU A 6 29.75 13.39 -29.23
N LYS A 7 29.42 13.20 -30.51
CA LYS A 7 28.05 12.85 -30.84
C LYS A 7 27.65 11.52 -30.23
N SER A 8 28.54 10.57 -30.29
CA SER A 8 28.26 9.27 -29.73
C SER A 8 27.97 9.35 -28.23
N ILE A 9 28.74 10.12 -27.53
CA ILE A 9 28.58 10.27 -26.09
C ILE A 9 27.22 10.91 -25.79
N LEU A 10 26.87 11.92 -26.52
CA LEU A 10 25.62 12.62 -26.31
C LEU A 10 24.43 11.70 -26.54
N ILE A 11 24.51 10.89 -27.57
CA ILE A 11 23.42 9.97 -27.86
C ILE A 11 23.24 8.96 -26.72
N SER A 12 24.32 8.47 -26.21
CA SER A 12 24.26 7.51 -25.13
C SER A 12 23.61 8.10 -23.89
N ALA A 13 23.99 9.30 -23.55
CA ALA A 13 23.44 9.95 -22.37
C ALA A 13 21.94 10.18 -22.51
N ALA A 14 21.53 10.62 -23.68
CA ALA A 14 20.11 10.86 -23.90
C ALA A 14 19.31 9.57 -23.79
N LEU A 15 19.86 8.50 -24.29
CA LEU A 15 19.16 7.22 -24.22
C LEU A 15 18.96 6.75 -22.80
N ALA A 16 19.97 6.91 -21.99
CA ALA A 16 19.87 6.51 -20.60
C ALA A 16 18.78 7.28 -19.87
N LEU A 17 18.70 8.56 -20.11
CA LEU A 17 17.69 9.39 -19.48
C LEU A 17 16.29 8.96 -19.88
N LEU A 18 16.10 8.64 -21.13
CA LEU A 18 14.79 8.22 -21.59
C LEU A 18 14.33 6.95 -20.90
N LEU A 19 15.21 6.00 -20.73
CA LEU A 19 14.86 4.77 -20.08
C LEU A 19 14.42 4.99 -18.63
N SER A 20 15.14 5.81 -17.93
CA SER A 20 14.81 6.10 -16.55
C SER A 20 13.45 6.76 -16.44
N ALA A 21 13.21 7.74 -17.23
CA ALA A 21 11.95 8.47 -17.19
C ALA A 21 10.78 7.55 -17.53
N THR A 22 10.96 6.71 -18.51
CA THR A 22 9.90 5.82 -18.92
C THR A 22 9.50 4.87 -17.81
N GLY A 23 10.47 4.29 -17.15
CA GLY A 23 10.18 3.36 -16.07
C GLY A 23 9.39 4.01 -14.95
N CYS A 24 9.81 5.15 -14.53
CA CYS A 24 9.12 5.83 -13.43
C CYS A 24 7.73 6.25 -13.84
N THR A 25 7.58 6.76 -15.03
CA THR A 25 6.30 7.24 -15.50
C THR A 25 5.29 6.12 -15.57
N SER A 26 5.70 4.97 -16.04
CA SER A 26 4.78 3.86 -16.15
C SER A 26 4.17 3.48 -14.83
N MET A 27 4.97 3.36 -13.82
CA MET A 27 4.48 2.99 -12.52
C MET A 27 3.57 4.05 -11.93
N THR A 28 3.96 5.28 -12.08
CA THR A 28 3.16 6.37 -11.55
C THR A 28 1.83 6.48 -12.23
N GLY A 29 1.82 6.33 -13.53
CA GLY A 29 0.58 6.48 -14.28
C GLY A 29 -0.47 5.48 -13.92
N GLN A 30 -0.05 4.30 -13.50
CA GLN A 30 -1.02 3.27 -13.18
C GLN A 30 -1.58 3.37 -11.80
N SER A 31 -0.87 4.00 -10.93
CA SER A 31 -1.33 4.12 -9.57
C SER A 31 -2.26 5.30 -9.38
N THR A 32 -2.81 5.80 -10.45
CA THR A 32 -3.75 6.89 -10.32
C THR A 32 -4.82 6.48 -9.34
N GLY A 33 -5.05 7.29 -8.35
CA GLY A 33 -5.98 6.98 -7.30
C GLY A 33 -7.43 6.92 -7.72
N GLU A 34 -7.70 7.07 -9.00
CA GLU A 34 -9.06 7.09 -9.46
C GLU A 34 -9.73 5.72 -9.39
N TYR A 35 -8.94 4.69 -9.54
CA TYR A 35 -9.51 3.35 -9.53
C TYR A 35 -8.75 2.47 -8.56
N VAL A 36 -9.31 2.31 -7.38
CA VAL A 36 -8.77 1.42 -6.37
C VAL A 36 -9.85 0.40 -6.08
N ASP A 37 -9.65 -0.83 -6.49
CA ASP A 37 -10.66 -1.85 -6.26
C ASP A 37 -10.52 -2.44 -4.86
N ASP A 38 -11.54 -3.22 -4.49
CA ASP A 38 -11.62 -3.77 -3.15
C ASP A 38 -10.46 -4.71 -2.84
N SER A 39 -9.99 -5.47 -3.82
CA SER A 39 -8.91 -6.40 -3.56
C SER A 39 -7.59 -5.67 -3.34
N THR A 40 -7.37 -4.56 -4.01
CA THR A 40 -6.19 -3.73 -3.77
C THR A 40 -6.23 -3.15 -2.37
N ILE A 41 -7.38 -2.67 -1.94
CA ILE A 41 -7.53 -2.14 -0.60
C ILE A 41 -7.25 -3.23 0.44
N THR A 42 -7.82 -4.41 0.26
CA THR A 42 -7.59 -5.52 1.17
C THR A 42 -6.10 -5.84 1.29
N SER A 43 -5.41 -5.93 0.18
CA SER A 43 -3.97 -6.22 0.20
C SER A 43 -3.19 -5.13 0.93
N SER A 44 -3.54 -3.88 0.68
CA SER A 44 -2.85 -2.76 1.31
C SER A 44 -3.07 -2.73 2.82
N VAL A 45 -4.30 -2.98 3.25
CA VAL A 45 -4.60 -3.03 4.68
C VAL A 45 -3.84 -4.18 5.34
N LYS A 46 -3.86 -5.35 4.73
CA LYS A 46 -3.13 -6.48 5.28
C LYS A 46 -1.64 -6.18 5.42
N ALA A 47 -1.06 -5.54 4.42
CA ALA A 47 0.35 -5.20 4.49
C ALA A 47 0.65 -4.25 5.64
N LYS A 48 -0.21 -3.27 5.86
CA LYS A 48 -0.02 -2.36 6.97
C LYS A 48 -0.14 -3.05 8.32
N LEU A 49 -1.11 -3.94 8.44
CA LEU A 49 -1.32 -4.65 9.70
C LEU A 49 -0.16 -5.60 10.01
N VAL A 50 0.31 -6.31 9.01
CA VAL A 50 1.44 -7.23 9.20
C VAL A 50 2.71 -6.46 9.52
N GLY A 51 2.87 -5.28 8.97
CA GLY A 51 4.04 -4.46 9.22
C GLY A 51 4.07 -3.84 10.62
N GLU A 52 2.97 -3.87 11.34
CA GLU A 52 2.90 -3.26 12.67
C GLU A 52 3.33 -4.26 13.72
N LYS A 53 4.62 -4.40 13.92
CA LYS A 53 5.16 -5.42 14.81
C LYS A 53 4.85 -5.16 16.27
N ALA A 54 4.80 -3.92 16.67
CA ALA A 54 4.58 -3.58 18.08
C ALA A 54 3.20 -4.02 18.57
N ALA A 55 2.22 -4.00 17.69
CA ALA A 55 0.85 -4.35 18.05
C ALA A 55 0.47 -5.77 17.71
N ASN A 56 1.32 -6.48 16.96
CA ASN A 56 1.09 -7.89 16.62
C ASN A 56 -0.28 -8.11 15.99
N LEU A 57 -0.53 -7.42 14.88
CA LEU A 57 -1.84 -7.44 14.25
C LEU A 57 -1.94 -8.46 13.12
N THR A 58 -1.30 -9.61 13.27
CA THR A 58 -1.24 -10.60 12.19
C THR A 58 -2.44 -11.54 12.15
N ARG A 59 -3.28 -11.53 13.19
CA ARG A 59 -4.43 -12.42 13.28
C ARG A 59 -5.73 -11.75 12.87
N ILE A 60 -5.64 -10.76 12.05
CA ILE A 60 -6.82 -10.00 11.64
C ILE A 60 -7.16 -10.36 10.22
N ASP A 61 -8.40 -10.76 10.01
CA ASP A 61 -8.93 -10.96 8.67
C ASP A 61 -9.44 -9.64 8.13
N VAL A 62 -9.10 -9.35 6.90
CA VAL A 62 -9.51 -8.12 6.25
C VAL A 62 -10.36 -8.46 5.04
N ASP A 63 -11.51 -7.83 4.95
CA ASP A 63 -12.39 -7.99 3.81
C ASP A 63 -12.84 -6.61 3.38
N THR A 64 -12.99 -6.39 2.08
CA THR A 64 -13.36 -5.10 1.56
C THR A 64 -14.48 -5.25 0.55
N THR A 65 -15.56 -4.50 0.75
CA THR A 65 -16.70 -4.48 -0.15
C THR A 65 -17.12 -3.02 -0.34
N ASN A 66 -17.16 -2.59 -1.58
CA ASN A 66 -17.56 -1.21 -1.90
C ASN A 66 -16.71 -0.19 -1.13
N ARG A 67 -15.42 -0.48 -0.99
CA ARG A 67 -14.45 0.36 -0.28
C ARG A 67 -14.71 0.44 1.22
N ILE A 68 -15.55 -0.43 1.74
CA ILE A 68 -15.75 -0.55 3.17
C ILE A 68 -14.92 -1.73 3.67
N VAL A 69 -14.00 -1.45 4.56
CA VAL A 69 -13.08 -2.45 5.09
C VAL A 69 -13.67 -3.02 6.37
N SER A 70 -13.81 -4.34 6.41
CA SER A 70 -14.26 -5.04 7.60
C SER A 70 -13.07 -5.74 8.23
N LEU A 71 -12.83 -5.49 9.49
CA LEU A 71 -11.78 -6.12 10.26
C LEU A 71 -12.41 -7.14 11.19
N ASN A 72 -11.99 -8.39 11.07
CA ASN A 72 -12.50 -9.48 11.89
C ASN A 72 -11.33 -10.22 12.50
N GLY A 73 -11.55 -10.79 13.66
CA GLY A 73 -10.51 -11.53 14.34
C GLY A 73 -10.42 -11.15 15.80
N VAL A 74 -9.29 -11.48 16.38
CA VAL A 74 -9.08 -11.31 17.83
C VAL A 74 -7.81 -10.52 18.05
N VAL A 75 -7.91 -9.53 18.95
CA VAL A 75 -6.77 -8.77 19.43
C VAL A 75 -6.73 -8.86 20.94
N GLU A 76 -5.64 -8.40 21.53
CA GLU A 76 -5.42 -8.58 22.97
C GLU A 76 -5.80 -7.36 23.79
N SER A 77 -5.98 -6.22 23.16
CA SER A 77 -6.26 -5.01 23.90
C SER A 77 -7.09 -4.04 23.08
N PRO A 78 -7.79 -3.11 23.74
CA PRO A 78 -8.50 -2.06 23.00
C PRO A 78 -7.57 -1.19 22.18
N GLU A 79 -6.34 -1.02 22.62
CA GLU A 79 -5.36 -0.24 21.88
C GLU A 79 -5.05 -0.89 20.55
N GLN A 80 -4.90 -2.20 20.53
CA GLN A 80 -4.67 -2.93 19.28
C GLN A 80 -5.86 -2.79 18.33
N LYS A 81 -7.06 -2.85 18.90
CA LYS A 81 -8.27 -2.71 18.09
C LYS A 81 -8.31 -1.34 17.42
N ARG A 82 -8.03 -0.30 18.17
CA ARG A 82 -8.01 1.06 17.63
C ARG A 82 -6.88 1.25 16.61
N ARG A 83 -5.73 0.66 16.92
CA ARG A 83 -4.60 0.78 16.00
C ARG A 83 -4.90 0.14 14.66
N ALA A 84 -5.53 -1.03 14.67
CA ALA A 84 -5.91 -1.70 13.44
C ALA A 84 -6.87 -0.83 12.63
N GLU A 85 -7.85 -0.24 13.27
CA GLU A 85 -8.78 0.65 12.58
C GLU A 85 -8.06 1.85 11.99
N GLN A 86 -7.15 2.42 12.74
CA GLN A 86 -6.38 3.58 12.28
C GLN A 86 -5.56 3.24 11.05
N LEU A 87 -4.88 2.11 11.09
CA LEU A 87 -4.06 1.69 9.94
C LEU A 87 -4.92 1.43 8.71
N ALA A 88 -6.06 0.78 8.90
CA ALA A 88 -6.95 0.51 7.78
C ALA A 88 -7.48 1.80 7.17
N SER A 89 -7.81 2.77 8.00
CA SER A 89 -8.37 4.03 7.51
C SER A 89 -7.35 4.88 6.76
N GLN A 90 -6.07 4.60 6.93
CA GLN A 90 -5.01 5.34 6.22
C GLN A 90 -4.82 4.86 4.79
N VAL A 91 -5.40 3.75 4.43
CA VAL A 91 -5.23 3.21 3.08
C VAL A 91 -6.07 4.02 2.10
N GLY A 92 -5.47 4.40 0.97
CA GLY A 92 -6.18 5.16 -0.03
C GLY A 92 -7.34 4.39 -0.61
N GLY A 93 -8.46 5.06 -0.80
CA GLY A 93 -9.66 4.44 -1.34
C GLY A 93 -10.64 3.93 -0.30
N VAL A 94 -10.24 3.84 0.95
CA VAL A 94 -11.13 3.36 2.01
C VAL A 94 -12.17 4.42 2.35
N ARG A 95 -13.43 4.03 2.27
CA ARG A 95 -14.53 4.92 2.63
C ARG A 95 -14.89 4.81 4.10
N LYS A 96 -14.82 3.60 4.62
CA LYS A 96 -15.23 3.33 5.98
C LYS A 96 -14.54 2.08 6.48
N VAL A 97 -14.34 1.99 7.78
CA VAL A 97 -13.79 0.79 8.42
C VAL A 97 -14.82 0.27 9.43
N ASP A 98 -15.24 -0.96 9.22
CA ASP A 98 -16.07 -1.68 10.18
C ASP A 98 -15.16 -2.51 11.07
N ASN A 99 -14.99 -2.08 12.29
CA ASN A 99 -14.06 -2.74 13.21
C ASN A 99 -14.80 -3.73 14.07
N ASN A 100 -14.81 -4.98 13.63
CA ASN A 100 -15.50 -6.06 14.33
C ASN A 100 -14.54 -6.93 15.12
N LEU A 101 -13.39 -6.38 15.49
CA LEU A 101 -12.39 -7.14 16.22
C LEU A 101 -12.87 -7.42 17.63
N GLN A 102 -12.59 -8.62 18.09
CA GLN A 102 -12.89 -9.04 19.44
C GLN A 102 -11.66 -8.87 20.31
N ILE A 103 -11.85 -8.43 21.53
CA ILE A 103 -10.75 -8.29 22.46
C ILE A 103 -10.73 -9.51 23.36
N GLN A 104 -9.61 -10.22 23.35
CA GLN A 104 -9.45 -11.40 24.16
C GLN A 104 -8.10 -11.27 24.88
N LYS A 105 -8.17 -10.98 26.15
CA LYS A 105 -6.94 -10.79 26.93
C LYS A 105 -6.22 -12.11 27.11
N LYS A 106 -4.92 -12.02 26.96
CA LYS A 106 -4.06 -13.17 27.16
C LYS A 106 -3.64 -13.20 28.63
N ASN A 107 -3.86 -14.31 29.28
CA ASN A 107 -3.46 -14.45 30.68
C ASN A 107 -2.01 -14.82 30.83
#